data_1de14125f454552d152236e21fa0a0ac
#
_entry.id   1de14125f454552d152236e21fa0a0ac
#
_cell.length_a   1.000
_cell.length_b   1.000
_cell.length_c   1.000
_cell.angle_alpha   90.00
_cell.angle_beta   90.00
_cell.angle_gamma   90.00
#
_symmetry.space_group_name_H-M   'P 1'
#
loop_
_entity.id
_entity.type
_entity.pdbx_description
1 polymer ?
#
loop_
_entity_poly.entity_id
_entity_poly.type
_entity_poly.pdbx_seq_one_letter_code
_entity_poly.pdbx_strand_id
1 'polypeptide(L)'
;LKNRERKKNMFPKDFVWGVASSAYQMEGTDPDDGRGKNVWDEFVRSGRVYEQQTADVSCDHMHRYKEDFALMRLLGIKNYRFSLSWSRILPAGTGKVNEKAVQMYRDMILCMKENGIRPFITMFHWEFPYELFKKGGWLNDEVVQWFGEYAKVVAENFSDLCSDFITINEPQCAIGLGHLNGVHAPGMKYSIPETFQMAHNLMKAHGQAVINLRKYAKQKIRVGYAPTCGVAYPASEGTKDIEAAKKVYFGF
;
A
#
# COMPACT_ATOMS: atom_id res chain seq x y z
N LEU A 1 23.80 38.04 6.68
CA LEU A 1 23.56 36.57 6.63
C LEU A 1 24.08 35.97 7.95
N LYS A 2 23.24 35.94 9.00
CA LYS A 2 23.53 35.30 10.25
C LYS A 2 23.64 33.79 10.03
N ASN A 3 24.81 33.21 10.36
CA ASN A 3 25.05 31.77 10.46
C ASN A 3 23.91 31.13 11.29
N ARG A 4 22.94 30.48 10.63
CA ARG A 4 22.11 29.49 11.30
C ARG A 4 23.03 28.30 11.57
N GLU A 5 23.49 28.14 12.79
CA GLU A 5 24.03 26.86 13.26
C GLU A 5 23.02 25.76 12.88
N ARG A 6 23.40 24.90 11.94
CA ARG A 6 22.62 23.71 11.62
C ARG A 6 22.49 22.90 12.91
N LYS A 7 21.28 22.89 13.49
CA LYS A 7 20.97 21.97 14.60
C LYS A 7 21.34 20.56 14.15
N LYS A 8 22.42 20.05 14.68
CA LYS A 8 22.97 18.72 14.43
C LYS A 8 22.01 17.67 14.95
N ASN A 9 20.97 17.31 14.59
CA ASN A 9 20.02 16.23 14.88
C ASN A 9 18.57 16.71 14.68
N MET A 10 18.13 16.76 13.43
CA MET A 10 16.73 17.07 13.08
C MET A 10 15.79 15.90 13.41
N PHE A 11 16.30 14.68 13.50
CA PHE A 11 15.53 13.47 13.77
C PHE A 11 15.97 12.81 15.07
N PRO A 12 15.06 12.15 15.81
CA PRO A 12 15.40 11.32 16.96
C PRO A 12 16.43 10.25 16.61
N LYS A 13 17.20 9.79 17.60
CA LYS A 13 18.23 8.75 17.38
C LYS A 13 17.64 7.41 16.92
N ASP A 14 16.41 7.14 17.32
CA ASP A 14 15.63 5.93 17.01
C ASP A 14 14.74 6.09 15.77
N PHE A 15 14.91 7.17 15.00
CA PHE A 15 14.16 7.39 13.76
C PHE A 15 14.44 6.27 12.75
N VAL A 16 13.37 5.67 12.22
CA VAL A 16 13.46 4.52 11.32
C VAL A 16 13.60 5.00 9.88
N TRP A 17 14.81 4.93 9.35
CA TRP A 17 15.11 5.18 7.94
C TRP A 17 14.93 3.90 7.13
N GLY A 18 14.36 4.00 5.92
CA GLY A 18 14.15 2.85 5.05
C GLY A 18 13.79 3.26 3.63
N VAL A 19 13.54 2.25 2.82
CA VAL A 19 13.04 2.39 1.44
C VAL A 19 11.69 1.71 1.31
N ALA A 20 10.93 2.04 0.27
CA ALA A 20 9.60 1.50 0.05
C ALA A 20 9.37 1.16 -1.43
N SER A 21 8.51 0.17 -1.65
CA SER A 21 7.97 -0.20 -2.97
C SER A 21 6.54 -0.72 -2.84
N SER A 22 5.95 -1.10 -3.98
CA SER A 22 4.67 -1.79 -4.01
C SER A 22 4.69 -2.98 -4.96
N ALA A 23 3.84 -3.96 -4.70
CA ALA A 23 3.77 -5.22 -5.45
C ALA A 23 3.60 -4.99 -6.95
N TYR A 24 2.58 -4.23 -7.35
CA TYR A 24 2.30 -3.99 -8.78
C TYR A 24 3.45 -3.28 -9.52
N GLN A 25 4.20 -2.43 -8.81
CA GLN A 25 5.28 -1.64 -9.42
C GLN A 25 6.56 -2.46 -9.66
N MET A 26 6.74 -3.60 -9.01
CA MET A 26 8.03 -4.28 -9.07
C MET A 26 7.99 -5.81 -9.16
N GLU A 27 6.90 -6.46 -8.75
CA GLU A 27 6.90 -7.93 -8.64
C GLU A 27 6.95 -8.66 -9.99
N GLY A 28 6.21 -8.14 -10.97
CA GLY A 28 5.92 -8.89 -12.19
C GLY A 28 4.78 -9.91 -11.99
N THR A 29 4.53 -10.71 -13.00
CA THR A 29 3.53 -11.78 -13.00
C THR A 29 4.14 -13.06 -13.53
N ASP A 30 3.73 -14.18 -12.94
CA ASP A 30 4.00 -15.52 -13.45
C ASP A 30 2.64 -16.15 -13.82
N PRO A 31 2.43 -16.63 -15.05
CA PRO A 31 1.18 -17.28 -15.45
C PRO A 31 0.77 -18.44 -14.55
N ASP A 32 1.74 -19.10 -13.91
CA ASP A 32 1.53 -20.29 -13.10
C ASP A 32 1.45 -20.02 -11.59
N ASP A 33 1.52 -18.75 -11.18
CA ASP A 33 1.48 -18.38 -9.75
C ASP A 33 0.09 -18.42 -9.13
N GLY A 34 -0.94 -18.53 -9.96
CA GLY A 34 -2.34 -18.58 -9.52
C GLY A 34 -2.89 -17.24 -9.04
N ARG A 35 -2.24 -16.12 -9.36
CA ARG A 35 -2.72 -14.77 -9.05
C ARG A 35 -4.04 -14.47 -9.77
N GLY A 36 -5.02 -13.93 -9.04
CA GLY A 36 -6.20 -13.33 -9.64
C GLY A 36 -5.89 -11.96 -10.26
N LYS A 37 -6.77 -11.51 -11.15
CA LYS A 37 -6.66 -10.16 -11.73
C LYS A 37 -6.96 -9.08 -10.69
N ASN A 38 -6.29 -7.94 -10.81
CA ASN A 38 -6.62 -6.71 -10.10
C ASN A 38 -7.07 -5.60 -11.07
N VAL A 39 -7.52 -4.49 -10.53
CA VAL A 39 -8.02 -3.36 -11.34
C VAL A 39 -6.95 -2.74 -12.23
N TRP A 40 -5.66 -2.81 -11.88
CA TRP A 40 -4.57 -2.31 -12.71
C TRP A 40 -4.35 -3.17 -13.95
N ASP A 41 -4.53 -4.50 -13.86
CA ASP A 41 -4.39 -5.39 -15.02
C ASP A 41 -5.37 -5.04 -16.14
N GLU A 42 -6.59 -4.66 -15.78
CA GLU A 42 -7.59 -4.22 -16.75
C GLU A 42 -7.35 -2.77 -17.21
N PHE A 43 -6.90 -1.90 -16.30
CA PHE A 43 -6.62 -0.51 -16.63
C PHE A 43 -5.48 -0.36 -17.64
N VAL A 44 -4.38 -1.07 -17.47
CA VAL A 44 -3.24 -0.99 -18.40
C VAL A 44 -3.59 -1.48 -19.81
N ARG A 45 -4.50 -2.46 -19.89
CA ARG A 45 -5.01 -2.97 -21.19
C ARG A 45 -6.02 -2.04 -21.86
N SER A 46 -6.53 -1.02 -21.17
CA SER A 46 -7.47 -0.05 -21.74
C SER A 46 -6.83 0.99 -22.69
N GLY A 47 -5.52 0.95 -22.91
CA GLY A 47 -4.79 1.90 -23.76
C GLY A 47 -4.53 3.27 -23.11
N ARG A 48 -4.85 3.45 -21.81
CA ARG A 48 -4.68 4.72 -21.08
C ARG A 48 -3.32 4.89 -20.43
N VAL A 49 -2.47 3.87 -20.50
CA VAL A 49 -1.10 3.93 -19.95
C VAL A 49 -0.12 4.30 -21.06
N TYR A 50 0.87 5.11 -20.71
CA TYR A 50 1.91 5.56 -21.62
C TYR A 50 2.58 4.34 -22.29
N GLU A 51 2.73 4.40 -23.63
CA GLU A 51 3.28 3.32 -24.47
C GLU A 51 2.65 1.94 -24.23
N GLN A 52 1.42 1.88 -23.68
CA GLN A 52 0.72 0.63 -23.32
C GLN A 52 1.55 -0.32 -22.43
N GLN A 53 2.45 0.25 -21.63
CA GLN A 53 3.28 -0.52 -20.71
C GLN A 53 2.42 -1.30 -19.72
N THR A 54 2.85 -2.51 -19.40
CA THR A 54 2.20 -3.39 -18.40
C THR A 54 3.16 -3.66 -17.25
N ALA A 55 2.63 -4.22 -16.16
CA ALA A 55 3.42 -4.67 -15.03
C ALA A 55 3.75 -6.18 -15.10
N ASP A 56 3.64 -6.79 -16.28
CA ASP A 56 3.80 -8.23 -16.43
C ASP A 56 5.23 -8.69 -16.08
N VAL A 57 6.24 -7.87 -16.35
CA VAL A 57 7.63 -8.10 -15.93
C VAL A 57 8.04 -7.14 -14.82
N SER A 58 7.78 -5.83 -15.01
CA SER A 58 8.14 -4.78 -14.06
C SER A 58 9.64 -4.81 -13.70
N CYS A 59 9.99 -4.90 -12.41
CA CYS A 59 11.37 -5.11 -11.94
C CYS A 59 11.71 -6.60 -11.77
N ASP A 60 10.78 -7.49 -12.09
CA ASP A 60 10.93 -8.94 -11.94
C ASP A 60 11.33 -9.36 -10.52
N HIS A 61 10.84 -8.61 -9.52
CA HIS A 61 11.25 -8.80 -8.13
C HIS A 61 10.88 -10.17 -7.58
N MET A 62 9.81 -10.80 -8.06
CA MET A 62 9.43 -12.15 -7.66
C MET A 62 10.55 -13.16 -7.86
N HIS A 63 11.34 -13.03 -8.94
CA HIS A 63 12.46 -13.91 -9.24
C HIS A 63 13.78 -13.38 -8.71
N ARG A 64 13.91 -12.05 -8.55
CA ARG A 64 15.17 -11.36 -8.23
C ARG A 64 15.28 -10.82 -6.82
N TYR A 65 14.31 -11.04 -5.95
CA TYR A 65 14.30 -10.47 -4.58
C TYR A 65 15.58 -10.80 -3.78
N LYS A 66 16.22 -11.94 -4.02
CA LYS A 66 17.47 -12.30 -3.35
C LYS A 66 18.62 -11.36 -3.71
N GLU A 67 18.72 -11.00 -5.00
CA GLU A 67 19.69 -10.02 -5.51
C GLU A 67 19.39 -8.62 -4.95
N ASP A 68 18.11 -8.23 -4.97
CA ASP A 68 17.66 -6.94 -4.48
C ASP A 68 17.94 -6.76 -2.99
N PHE A 69 17.69 -7.78 -2.17
CA PHE A 69 17.99 -7.70 -0.72
C PHE A 69 19.48 -7.75 -0.42
N ALA A 70 20.27 -8.46 -1.23
CA ALA A 70 21.73 -8.41 -1.13
C ALA A 70 22.25 -7.00 -1.46
N LEU A 71 21.70 -6.34 -2.48
CA LEU A 71 22.01 -4.96 -2.82
C LEU A 71 21.60 -3.98 -1.71
N MET A 72 20.39 -4.14 -1.16
CA MET A 72 19.93 -3.33 -0.01
C MET A 72 20.88 -3.46 1.19
N ARG A 73 21.33 -4.69 1.49
CA ARG A 73 22.33 -4.92 2.55
C ARG A 73 23.64 -4.20 2.26
N LEU A 74 24.14 -4.27 1.03
CA LEU A 74 25.38 -3.59 0.60
C LEU A 74 25.26 -2.06 0.77
N LEU A 75 24.09 -1.50 0.45
CA LEU A 75 23.78 -0.08 0.60
C LEU A 75 23.48 0.34 2.06
N GLY A 76 23.50 -0.60 3.02
CA GLY A 76 23.23 -0.32 4.42
C GLY A 76 21.78 -0.06 4.77
N ILE A 77 20.83 -0.43 3.90
CA ILE A 77 19.38 -0.30 4.12
C ILE A 77 18.96 -1.30 5.18
N LYS A 78 18.30 -0.82 6.24
CA LYS A 78 17.91 -1.64 7.40
C LYS A 78 16.40 -1.87 7.50
N ASN A 79 15.61 -1.10 6.78
CA ASN A 79 14.14 -1.21 6.83
C ASN A 79 13.59 -1.12 5.42
N TYR A 80 12.65 -1.99 5.10
CA TYR A 80 12.02 -2.02 3.80
C TYR A 80 10.51 -2.20 3.93
N ARG A 81 9.75 -1.26 3.36
CA ARG A 81 8.31 -1.33 3.24
C ARG A 81 7.94 -1.84 1.85
N PHE A 82 7.20 -2.92 1.79
CA PHE A 82 6.67 -3.48 0.55
C PHE A 82 5.18 -3.76 0.71
N SER A 83 4.45 -3.94 -0.38
CA SER A 83 3.05 -4.35 -0.29
C SER A 83 2.88 -5.82 -0.67
N LEU A 84 1.82 -6.40 -0.13
CA LEU A 84 1.31 -7.69 -0.59
C LEU A 84 0.29 -7.44 -1.71
N SER A 85 0.26 -8.28 -2.72
CA SER A 85 -0.81 -8.27 -3.71
C SER A 85 -2.02 -9.04 -3.17
N TRP A 86 -3.12 -8.34 -2.89
CA TRP A 86 -4.34 -8.96 -2.38
C TRP A 86 -4.85 -10.05 -3.31
N SER A 87 -4.91 -9.78 -4.62
CA SER A 87 -5.36 -10.75 -5.62
C SER A 87 -4.37 -11.91 -5.85
N ARG A 88 -3.13 -11.81 -5.38
CA ARG A 88 -2.19 -12.93 -5.39
C ARG A 88 -2.45 -13.88 -4.23
N ILE A 89 -2.73 -13.34 -3.04
CA ILE A 89 -3.01 -14.13 -1.83
C ILE A 89 -4.42 -14.72 -1.88
N LEU A 90 -5.41 -13.91 -2.31
CA LEU A 90 -6.81 -14.31 -2.47
C LEU A 90 -7.24 -14.05 -3.92
N PRO A 91 -7.10 -15.01 -4.84
CA PRO A 91 -7.34 -14.80 -6.28
C PRO A 91 -8.73 -14.27 -6.63
N ALA A 92 -9.76 -14.66 -5.89
CA ALA A 92 -11.12 -14.13 -6.01
C ALA A 92 -11.39 -12.91 -5.10
N GLY A 93 -10.37 -12.43 -4.37
CA GLY A 93 -10.47 -11.38 -3.36
C GLY A 93 -10.93 -11.88 -2.00
N THR A 94 -11.61 -13.02 -1.93
CA THR A 94 -12.09 -13.71 -0.71
C THR A 94 -12.01 -15.22 -0.89
N GLY A 95 -12.21 -15.98 0.18
CA GLY A 95 -12.34 -17.43 0.16
C GLY A 95 -11.01 -18.15 0.07
N LYS A 96 -10.76 -18.91 -1.01
CA LYS A 96 -9.61 -19.80 -1.09
C LYS A 96 -8.27 -19.03 -1.12
N VAL A 97 -7.38 -19.37 -0.20
CA VAL A 97 -6.02 -18.83 -0.13
C VAL A 97 -5.13 -19.51 -1.18
N ASN A 98 -4.30 -18.72 -1.85
CA ASN A 98 -3.23 -19.20 -2.70
C ASN A 98 -1.98 -19.49 -1.86
N GLU A 99 -1.81 -20.74 -1.46
CA GLU A 99 -0.72 -21.17 -0.60
C GLU A 99 0.67 -20.97 -1.25
N LYS A 100 0.76 -21.04 -2.58
CA LYS A 100 2.01 -20.72 -3.29
C LYS A 100 2.42 -19.28 -3.08
N ALA A 101 1.47 -18.35 -3.18
CA ALA A 101 1.71 -16.93 -2.95
C ALA A 101 2.08 -16.65 -1.48
N VAL A 102 1.41 -17.29 -0.54
CA VAL A 102 1.74 -17.18 0.88
C VAL A 102 3.18 -17.63 1.11
N GLN A 103 3.57 -18.80 0.58
CA GLN A 103 4.92 -19.32 0.76
C GLN A 103 5.97 -18.40 0.12
N MET A 104 5.73 -17.90 -1.10
CA MET A 104 6.60 -16.93 -1.78
C MET A 104 6.85 -15.68 -0.92
N TYR A 105 5.81 -15.05 -0.38
CA TYR A 105 5.98 -13.88 0.48
C TYR A 105 6.68 -14.21 1.80
N ARG A 106 6.46 -15.39 2.36
CA ARG A 106 7.20 -15.86 3.53
C ARG A 106 8.69 -16.00 3.24
N ASP A 107 9.04 -16.60 2.11
CA ASP A 107 10.44 -16.75 1.67
C ASP A 107 11.11 -15.40 1.44
N MET A 108 10.40 -14.44 0.84
CA MET A 108 10.89 -13.06 0.68
C MET A 108 11.16 -12.41 2.05
N ILE A 109 10.23 -12.52 3.00
CA ILE A 109 10.40 -11.94 4.35
C ILE A 109 11.56 -12.60 5.09
N LEU A 110 11.72 -13.91 4.99
CA LEU A 110 12.85 -14.61 5.58
C LEU A 110 14.18 -14.15 4.99
N CYS A 111 14.24 -14.02 3.66
CA CYS A 111 15.42 -13.51 2.97
C CYS A 111 15.76 -12.06 3.37
N MET A 112 14.74 -11.18 3.56
CA MET A 112 14.96 -9.84 4.13
C MET A 112 15.65 -9.93 5.50
N LYS A 113 15.12 -10.78 6.39
CA LYS A 113 15.66 -10.93 7.76
C LYS A 113 17.09 -11.47 7.76
N GLU A 114 17.41 -12.43 6.89
CA GLU A 114 18.78 -12.95 6.68
C GLU A 114 19.74 -11.85 6.21
N ASN A 115 19.25 -10.88 5.44
CA ASN A 115 20.04 -9.72 5.02
C ASN A 115 20.05 -8.56 6.04
N GLY A 116 19.46 -8.77 7.23
CA GLY A 116 19.41 -7.77 8.30
C GLY A 116 18.45 -6.62 7.99
N ILE A 117 17.45 -6.86 7.15
CA ILE A 117 16.42 -5.90 6.74
C ILE A 117 15.14 -6.19 7.51
N ARG A 118 14.60 -5.18 8.20
CA ARG A 118 13.32 -5.26 8.89
C ARG A 118 12.17 -5.04 7.92
N PRO A 119 11.21 -5.97 7.80
CA PRO A 119 10.05 -5.84 6.93
C PRO A 119 8.97 -4.93 7.52
N PHE A 120 8.33 -4.14 6.66
CA PHE A 120 7.09 -3.42 6.91
C PHE A 120 6.09 -3.82 5.83
N ILE A 121 4.99 -4.45 6.20
CA ILE A 121 4.00 -4.95 5.25
C ILE A 121 2.91 -3.91 5.03
N THR A 122 2.70 -3.51 3.78
CA THR A 122 1.51 -2.78 3.34
C THR A 122 0.51 -3.77 2.75
N MET A 123 -0.71 -3.80 3.27
CA MET A 123 -1.73 -4.76 2.81
C MET A 123 -2.38 -4.32 1.50
N PHE A 124 -2.74 -3.05 1.38
CA PHE A 124 -3.38 -2.50 0.20
C PHE A 124 -2.59 -1.33 -0.36
N HIS A 125 -2.07 -1.50 -1.60
CA HIS A 125 -1.37 -0.45 -2.37
C HIS A 125 -1.98 -0.32 -3.76
N TRP A 126 -3.32 -0.11 -3.78
CA TRP A 126 -4.17 0.21 -4.94
C TRP A 126 -4.54 -0.97 -5.84
N GLU A 127 -3.99 -2.16 -5.58
CA GLU A 127 -4.28 -3.40 -6.30
C GLU A 127 -5.57 -4.04 -5.78
N PHE A 128 -6.70 -3.46 -6.14
CA PHE A 128 -7.99 -4.01 -5.72
C PHE A 128 -8.36 -5.24 -6.56
N PRO A 129 -8.77 -6.38 -5.96
CA PRO A 129 -9.15 -7.57 -6.71
C PRO A 129 -10.28 -7.30 -7.69
N TYR A 130 -10.07 -7.66 -8.96
CA TYR A 130 -11.03 -7.34 -10.02
C TYR A 130 -12.38 -8.04 -9.81
N GLU A 131 -12.38 -9.25 -9.25
CA GLU A 131 -13.63 -9.98 -8.94
C GLU A 131 -14.48 -9.24 -7.90
N LEU A 132 -13.88 -8.57 -6.92
CA LEU A 132 -14.59 -7.73 -5.96
C LEU A 132 -14.99 -6.38 -6.57
N PHE A 133 -14.17 -5.84 -7.48
CA PHE A 133 -14.52 -4.63 -8.22
C PHE A 133 -15.81 -4.82 -9.04
N LYS A 134 -15.97 -5.96 -9.70
CA LYS A 134 -17.22 -6.31 -10.42
C LYS A 134 -18.46 -6.38 -9.51
N LYS A 135 -18.27 -6.58 -8.21
CA LYS A 135 -19.34 -6.58 -7.21
C LYS A 135 -19.60 -5.19 -6.59
N GLY A 136 -19.02 -4.13 -7.16
CA GLY A 136 -19.20 -2.75 -6.71
C GLY A 136 -17.97 -2.16 -5.96
N GLY A 137 -16.92 -2.95 -5.73
CA GLY A 137 -15.67 -2.45 -5.17
C GLY A 137 -15.85 -1.71 -3.83
N TRP A 138 -15.23 -0.53 -3.72
CA TRP A 138 -15.33 0.30 -2.51
C TRP A 138 -16.72 0.89 -2.25
N LEU A 139 -17.62 0.91 -3.23
CA LEU A 139 -19.03 1.31 -3.02
C LEU A 139 -19.86 0.24 -2.30
N ASN A 140 -19.50 -1.02 -2.44
CA ASN A 140 -20.20 -2.10 -1.78
C ASN A 140 -19.81 -2.16 -0.29
N ASP A 141 -20.78 -2.10 0.61
CA ASP A 141 -20.55 -2.13 2.05
C ASP A 141 -19.90 -3.43 2.54
N GLU A 142 -20.04 -4.53 1.81
CA GLU A 142 -19.39 -5.80 2.11
C GLU A 142 -17.84 -5.71 2.00
N VAL A 143 -17.31 -4.68 1.35
CA VAL A 143 -15.85 -4.47 1.23
C VAL A 143 -15.17 -4.42 2.61
N VAL A 144 -15.86 -3.97 3.64
CA VAL A 144 -15.39 -3.96 5.02
C VAL A 144 -15.10 -5.37 5.50
N GLN A 145 -16.02 -6.29 5.20
CA GLN A 145 -15.87 -7.72 5.53
C GLN A 145 -14.78 -8.37 4.66
N TRP A 146 -14.78 -8.13 3.35
CA TRP A 146 -13.78 -8.69 2.44
C TRP A 146 -12.35 -8.30 2.84
N PHE A 147 -12.14 -7.01 3.15
CA PHE A 147 -10.83 -6.54 3.60
C PHE A 147 -10.47 -7.05 5.00
N GLY A 148 -11.48 -7.24 5.85
CA GLY A 148 -11.30 -7.89 7.15
C GLY A 148 -10.86 -9.35 7.04
N GLU A 149 -11.45 -10.13 6.11
CA GLU A 149 -11.03 -11.50 5.84
C GLU A 149 -9.60 -11.56 5.31
N TYR A 150 -9.26 -10.68 4.38
CA TYR A 150 -7.88 -10.55 3.91
C TYR A 150 -6.91 -10.22 5.05
N ALA A 151 -7.27 -9.30 5.95
CA ALA A 151 -6.47 -8.96 7.11
C ALA A 151 -6.25 -10.14 8.06
N LYS A 152 -7.26 -11.00 8.24
CA LYS A 152 -7.13 -12.26 8.99
C LYS A 152 -6.09 -13.17 8.35
N VAL A 153 -6.20 -13.42 7.03
CA VAL A 153 -5.24 -14.26 6.29
C VAL A 153 -3.82 -13.70 6.42
N VAL A 154 -3.65 -12.39 6.28
CA VAL A 154 -2.34 -11.72 6.45
C VAL A 154 -1.78 -11.92 7.86
N ALA A 155 -2.61 -11.76 8.90
CA ALA A 155 -2.19 -11.95 10.29
C ALA A 155 -1.74 -13.39 10.56
N GLU A 156 -2.54 -14.37 10.14
CA GLU A 156 -2.27 -15.80 10.37
C GLU A 156 -1.01 -16.29 9.65
N ASN A 157 -0.67 -15.68 8.51
CA ASN A 157 0.42 -16.16 7.67
C ASN A 157 1.73 -15.38 7.79
N PHE A 158 1.70 -14.13 8.25
CA PHE A 158 2.91 -13.27 8.22
C PHE A 158 3.26 -12.64 9.56
N SER A 159 2.37 -12.66 10.55
CA SER A 159 2.63 -11.96 11.81
C SER A 159 3.69 -12.64 12.70
N ASP A 160 4.08 -13.87 12.44
CA ASP A 160 5.23 -14.53 13.06
C ASP A 160 6.57 -14.01 12.52
N LEU A 161 6.58 -13.48 11.31
CA LEU A 161 7.77 -12.97 10.63
C LEU A 161 7.89 -11.44 10.62
N CYS A 162 6.75 -10.73 10.66
CA CYS A 162 6.67 -9.28 10.62
C CYS A 162 5.82 -8.74 11.77
N SER A 163 6.26 -7.65 12.39
CA SER A 163 5.52 -6.96 13.46
C SER A 163 4.90 -5.62 13.04
N ASP A 164 5.17 -5.17 11.82
CA ASP A 164 4.82 -3.83 11.36
C ASP A 164 3.91 -3.89 10.12
N PHE A 165 2.66 -3.47 10.30
CA PHE A 165 1.63 -3.53 9.28
C PHE A 165 1.07 -2.16 8.96
N ILE A 166 0.90 -1.88 7.68
CA ILE A 166 0.21 -0.72 7.14
C ILE A 166 -0.99 -1.25 6.36
N THR A 167 -2.19 -0.92 6.79
CA THR A 167 -3.40 -1.46 6.17
C THR A 167 -3.61 -0.91 4.77
N ILE A 168 -3.48 0.41 4.60
CA ILE A 168 -3.81 1.13 3.37
C ILE A 168 -2.72 2.16 3.08
N ASN A 169 -2.24 2.17 1.84
CA ASN A 169 -1.39 3.22 1.30
C ASN A 169 -2.23 4.27 0.58
N GLU A 170 -2.05 5.53 0.97
CA GLU A 170 -2.57 6.72 0.29
C GLU A 170 -4.06 6.61 -0.10
N PRO A 171 -4.97 6.51 0.87
CA PRO A 171 -6.39 6.37 0.59
C PRO A 171 -6.94 7.49 -0.33
N GLN A 172 -6.39 8.69 -0.23
CA GLN A 172 -6.76 9.84 -1.05
C GLN A 172 -6.45 9.60 -2.54
N CYS A 173 -5.30 8.98 -2.84
CA CYS A 173 -4.91 8.64 -4.20
C CYS A 173 -5.77 7.50 -4.74
N ALA A 174 -5.99 6.44 -3.96
CA ALA A 174 -6.82 5.32 -4.37
C ALA A 174 -8.24 5.77 -4.77
N ILE A 175 -8.87 6.62 -3.97
CA ILE A 175 -10.23 7.10 -4.23
C ILE A 175 -10.20 8.28 -5.23
N GLY A 176 -9.39 9.32 -4.98
CA GLY A 176 -9.39 10.54 -5.78
C GLY A 176 -8.91 10.31 -7.22
N LEU A 177 -7.77 9.65 -7.39
CA LEU A 177 -7.19 9.43 -8.72
C LEU A 177 -7.84 8.26 -9.46
N GLY A 178 -8.23 7.20 -8.74
CA GLY A 178 -8.80 6.00 -9.36
C GLY A 178 -10.30 6.09 -9.62
N HIS A 179 -11.05 6.72 -8.73
CA HIS A 179 -12.51 6.67 -8.75
C HIS A 179 -13.19 8.02 -9.03
N LEU A 180 -12.56 9.15 -8.70
CA LEU A 180 -13.11 10.49 -9.01
C LEU A 180 -12.55 11.03 -10.33
N ASN A 181 -11.22 11.07 -10.48
CA ASN A 181 -10.56 11.65 -11.65
C ASN A 181 -10.38 10.64 -12.80
N GLY A 182 -10.29 9.35 -12.49
CA GLY A 182 -10.12 8.28 -13.44
C GLY A 182 -8.76 8.23 -14.14
N VAL A 183 -7.73 8.90 -13.56
CA VAL A 183 -6.36 8.90 -14.13
C VAL A 183 -5.53 7.71 -13.68
N HIS A 184 -5.94 7.02 -12.60
CA HIS A 184 -5.38 5.75 -12.14
C HIS A 184 -6.44 4.65 -12.23
N ALA A 185 -6.03 3.40 -12.06
CA ALA A 185 -6.96 2.28 -11.95
C ALA A 185 -7.93 2.45 -10.76
N PRO A 186 -9.19 2.06 -10.93
CA PRO A 186 -9.82 1.40 -12.07
C PRO A 186 -10.21 2.35 -13.22
N GLY A 187 -9.91 3.63 -13.13
CA GLY A 187 -10.15 4.60 -14.18
C GLY A 187 -11.61 5.06 -14.31
N MET A 188 -12.32 5.03 -13.21
CA MET A 188 -13.73 5.42 -13.12
C MET A 188 -13.87 6.93 -12.85
N LYS A 189 -15.08 7.45 -13.09
CA LYS A 189 -15.46 8.83 -12.79
C LYS A 189 -16.79 8.82 -12.05
N TYR A 190 -16.74 8.50 -10.79
CA TYR A 190 -17.91 8.53 -9.92
C TYR A 190 -18.25 9.96 -9.46
N SER A 191 -19.46 10.16 -9.01
CA SER A 191 -19.90 11.39 -8.40
C SER A 191 -19.21 11.64 -7.05
N ILE A 192 -19.23 12.90 -6.60
CA ILE A 192 -18.67 13.27 -5.28
C ILE A 192 -19.34 12.49 -4.14
N PRO A 193 -20.68 12.36 -4.06
CA PRO A 193 -21.31 11.52 -3.02
C PRO A 193 -20.84 10.08 -3.02
N GLU A 194 -20.71 9.45 -4.19
CA GLU A 194 -20.21 8.08 -4.30
C GLU A 194 -18.75 7.95 -3.83
N THR A 195 -17.89 8.92 -4.18
CA THR A 195 -16.49 8.92 -3.72
C THR A 195 -16.38 9.13 -2.22
N PHE A 196 -17.25 9.91 -1.59
CA PHE A 196 -17.32 10.00 -0.13
C PHE A 196 -17.78 8.69 0.51
N GLN A 197 -18.76 7.99 -0.09
CA GLN A 197 -19.17 6.67 0.38
C GLN A 197 -18.03 5.67 0.30
N MET A 198 -17.28 5.65 -0.82
CA MET A 198 -16.08 4.81 -0.97
C MET A 198 -15.04 5.12 0.10
N ALA A 199 -14.74 6.40 0.33
CA ALA A 199 -13.79 6.82 1.35
C ALA A 199 -14.22 6.38 2.76
N HIS A 200 -15.52 6.50 3.07
CA HIS A 200 -16.10 6.03 4.32
C HIS A 200 -15.93 4.51 4.47
N ASN A 201 -16.28 3.72 3.45
CA ASN A 201 -16.13 2.27 3.47
C ASN A 201 -14.67 1.85 3.59
N LEU A 202 -13.76 2.56 2.91
CA LEU A 202 -12.32 2.30 3.01
C LEU A 202 -11.80 2.53 4.43
N MET A 203 -12.27 3.57 5.13
CA MET A 203 -11.89 3.81 6.52
C MET A 203 -12.52 2.79 7.49
N LYS A 204 -13.75 2.35 7.24
CA LYS A 204 -14.35 1.22 7.99
C LYS A 204 -13.55 -0.07 7.76
N ALA A 205 -13.14 -0.34 6.51
CA ALA A 205 -12.30 -1.49 6.17
C ALA A 205 -10.94 -1.43 6.88
N HIS A 206 -10.31 -0.24 6.97
CA HIS A 206 -9.13 -0.03 7.80
C HIS A 206 -9.38 -0.45 9.25
N GLY A 207 -10.45 0.05 9.85
CA GLY A 207 -10.80 -0.28 11.24
C GLY A 207 -11.01 -1.79 11.45
N GLN A 208 -11.74 -2.44 10.54
CA GLN A 208 -11.95 -3.90 10.59
C GLN A 208 -10.64 -4.68 10.42
N ALA A 209 -9.77 -4.22 9.52
CA ALA A 209 -8.45 -4.83 9.33
C ALA A 209 -7.58 -4.71 10.61
N VAL A 210 -7.58 -3.57 11.28
CA VAL A 210 -6.87 -3.38 12.56
C VAL A 210 -7.36 -4.36 13.63
N ILE A 211 -8.68 -4.53 13.74
CA ILE A 211 -9.29 -5.49 14.67
C ILE A 211 -8.82 -6.91 14.37
N ASN A 212 -8.91 -7.32 13.10
CA ASN A 212 -8.56 -8.68 12.70
C ASN A 212 -7.04 -8.94 12.78
N LEU A 213 -6.21 -7.99 12.35
CA LEU A 213 -4.76 -8.10 12.52
C LEU A 213 -4.38 -8.34 13.99
N ARG A 214 -4.93 -7.53 14.91
CA ARG A 214 -4.65 -7.67 16.36
C ARG A 214 -5.18 -8.97 16.95
N LYS A 215 -6.36 -9.42 16.48
CA LYS A 215 -7.00 -10.65 16.97
C LYS A 215 -6.27 -11.91 16.57
N TYR A 216 -5.77 -11.97 15.32
CA TYR A 216 -5.21 -13.18 14.73
C TYR A 216 -3.68 -13.17 14.64
N ALA A 217 -3.02 -12.10 15.09
CA ALA A 217 -1.57 -12.04 15.12
C ALA A 217 -0.96 -13.04 16.10
N LYS A 218 0.14 -13.67 15.68
CA LYS A 218 0.90 -14.65 16.46
C LYS A 218 1.89 -14.00 17.44
N GLN A 219 2.09 -12.68 17.34
CA GLN A 219 2.94 -11.87 18.22
C GLN A 219 2.38 -10.46 18.37
N LYS A 220 3.01 -9.66 19.26
CA LYS A 220 2.68 -8.22 19.37
C LYS A 220 3.03 -7.50 18.07
N ILE A 221 2.07 -6.79 17.51
CA ILE A 221 2.22 -6.06 16.24
C ILE A 221 1.93 -4.56 16.42
N ARG A 222 2.42 -3.77 15.48
CA ARG A 222 2.07 -2.37 15.27
C ARG A 222 1.29 -2.24 13.97
N VAL A 223 0.21 -1.50 14.00
CA VAL A 223 -0.67 -1.33 12.84
C VAL A 223 -0.96 0.16 12.65
N GLY A 224 -0.84 0.62 11.42
CA GLY A 224 -1.18 1.97 11.02
C GLY A 224 -1.70 2.00 9.57
N TYR A 225 -1.82 3.21 9.04
CA TYR A 225 -2.03 3.46 7.62
C TYR A 225 -1.10 4.58 7.15
N ALA A 226 -0.88 4.73 5.85
CA ALA A 226 0.06 5.68 5.30
C ALA A 226 -0.68 6.68 4.37
N PRO A 227 -1.25 7.77 4.91
CA PRO A 227 -1.87 8.79 4.09
C PRO A 227 -0.80 9.65 3.41
N THR A 228 -1.13 10.23 2.26
CA THR A 228 -0.36 11.33 1.69
C THR A 228 -1.00 12.67 2.10
N CYS A 229 -0.19 13.70 2.23
CA CYS A 229 -0.67 15.07 2.47
C CYS A 229 0.28 16.08 1.83
N GLY A 230 -0.28 17.20 1.37
CA GLY A 230 0.49 18.36 1.00
C GLY A 230 0.79 19.22 2.23
N VAL A 231 1.97 19.82 2.26
CA VAL A 231 2.32 20.81 3.28
C VAL A 231 2.34 22.19 2.62
N ALA A 232 1.52 23.11 3.12
CA ALA A 232 1.51 24.49 2.68
C ALA A 232 2.27 25.36 3.68
N TYR A 233 3.24 26.11 3.18
CA TYR A 233 3.95 27.12 3.96
C TYR A 233 3.47 28.51 3.56
N PRO A 234 3.28 29.44 4.52
CA PRO A 234 2.95 30.83 4.17
C PRO A 234 4.15 31.49 3.45
N ALA A 235 3.85 32.30 2.44
CA ALA A 235 4.88 33.03 1.68
C ALA A 235 5.60 34.09 2.54
N SER A 236 4.91 34.63 3.54
CA SER A 236 5.46 35.57 4.54
C SER A 236 4.82 35.36 5.91
N GLU A 237 5.28 36.10 6.93
CA GLU A 237 4.68 36.08 8.27
C GLU A 237 3.38 36.92 8.33
N GLY A 238 2.94 37.47 7.21
CA GLY A 238 1.70 38.26 7.11
C GLY A 238 0.46 37.38 7.32
N THR A 239 -0.56 37.95 8.01
CA THR A 239 -1.79 37.22 8.35
C THR A 239 -2.48 36.59 7.14
N LYS A 240 -2.52 37.32 5.99
CA LYS A 240 -3.13 36.80 4.74
C LYS A 240 -2.44 35.56 4.21
N ASP A 241 -1.10 35.52 4.23
CA ASP A 241 -0.33 34.37 3.74
C ASP A 241 -0.48 33.17 4.68
N ILE A 242 -0.50 33.43 5.99
CA ILE A 242 -0.75 32.41 7.00
C ILE A 242 -2.14 31.80 6.83
N GLU A 243 -3.17 32.63 6.63
CA GLU A 243 -4.54 32.15 6.40
C GLU A 243 -4.67 31.39 5.08
N ALA A 244 -4.02 31.86 4.00
CA ALA A 244 -3.99 31.14 2.73
C ALA A 244 -3.33 29.75 2.87
N ALA A 245 -2.20 29.67 3.55
CA ALA A 245 -1.52 28.40 3.81
C ALA A 245 -2.40 27.44 4.65
N LYS A 246 -3.10 27.95 5.68
CA LYS A 246 -4.05 27.17 6.47
C LYS A 246 -5.20 26.63 5.63
N LYS A 247 -5.78 27.45 4.75
CA LYS A 247 -6.85 26.99 3.84
C LYS A 247 -6.39 25.84 2.94
N VAL A 248 -5.20 25.95 2.37
CA VAL A 248 -4.63 24.87 1.54
C VAL A 248 -4.37 23.61 2.36
N TYR A 249 -3.80 23.78 3.57
CA TYR A 249 -3.41 22.64 4.42
C TYR A 249 -4.62 21.89 4.97
N PHE A 250 -5.67 22.58 5.37
CA PHE A 250 -6.86 21.99 5.99
C PHE A 250 -8.03 21.77 5.01
N GLY A 251 -7.93 22.23 3.77
CA GLY A 251 -8.95 22.06 2.74
C GLY A 251 -10.25 22.85 2.97
N PHE A 252 -10.17 24.01 3.66
CA PHE A 252 -11.31 24.91 3.93
C PHE A 252 -11.34 26.11 2.99
#